data_3e2544208bcbb3aecf20fabcad626c1e
#
_entry.id   3e2544208bcbb3aecf20fabcad626c1e
#
_cell.length_a   1.000
_cell.length_b   1.000
_cell.length_c   1.000
_cell.angle_alpha   90.00
_cell.angle_beta   90.00
_cell.angle_gamma   90.00
#
_symmetry.space_group_name_H-M   'P 1'
#
loop_
_entity.id
_entity.type
_entity.pdbx_description
1 polymer ?
#
loop_
_entity_poly.entity_id
_entity_poly.type
_entity_poly.pdbx_seq_one_letter_code
_entity_poly.pdbx_strand_id
1 'polypeptide(L)'
;MALESDVPVYLENTAGGDHALARHFDVIARLWDRIGDHGLGFCLDTCHTHAAGEEVVGAAERMLAITGRIDLVHANDSKDDAGSGRDRHQHLGKGQVDLDALVEVVRSAGAPVICETPATGVAADIELLRTTL
;
A
#
# COMPACT_ATOMS: atom_id res chain seq x y z
N MET A 1 22.04 1.85 -13.46
CA MET A 1 21.41 1.21 -14.64
C MET A 1 19.93 1.53 -14.60
N ALA A 2 19.42 2.23 -15.59
CA ALA A 2 17.99 2.52 -15.68
C ALA A 2 17.22 1.26 -16.11
N LEU A 3 15.96 1.16 -15.70
CA LEU A 3 15.07 0.12 -16.20
C LEU A 3 14.76 0.39 -17.67
N GLU A 4 15.16 -0.52 -18.54
CA GLU A 4 14.80 -0.51 -19.97
C GLU A 4 13.49 -1.28 -20.14
N SER A 5 12.37 -0.62 -19.88
CA SER A 5 11.03 -1.20 -20.03
C SER A 5 10.07 -0.16 -20.58
N ASP A 6 9.29 -0.56 -21.57
CA ASP A 6 8.17 0.24 -22.07
C ASP A 6 6.92 0.13 -21.16
N VAL A 7 6.96 -0.78 -20.20
CA VAL A 7 5.90 -0.97 -19.20
C VAL A 7 6.35 -0.39 -17.88
N PRO A 8 5.54 0.46 -17.21
CA PRO A 8 5.83 0.95 -15.88
C PRO A 8 6.03 -0.21 -14.88
N VAL A 9 7.08 -0.11 -14.05
CA VAL A 9 7.38 -1.08 -13.00
C VAL A 9 7.29 -0.38 -11.66
N TYR A 10 6.51 -0.92 -10.75
CA TYR A 10 6.33 -0.37 -9.41
C TYR A 10 6.88 -1.32 -8.36
N LEU A 11 7.62 -0.78 -7.40
CA LEU A 11 7.94 -1.47 -6.16
C LEU A 11 6.70 -1.39 -5.26
N GLU A 12 6.34 -2.50 -4.63
CA GLU A 12 5.24 -2.55 -3.66
C GLU A 12 5.77 -2.91 -2.28
N ASN A 13 5.22 -2.28 -1.23
CA ASN A 13 5.47 -2.68 0.14
C ASN A 13 4.85 -4.05 0.43
N THR A 14 5.50 -4.85 1.28
CA THR A 14 5.10 -6.22 1.60
C THR A 14 4.60 -6.37 3.03
N ALA A 15 3.72 -7.35 3.26
CA ALA A 15 3.08 -7.60 4.55
C ALA A 15 4.02 -8.23 5.58
N GLY A 16 4.88 -9.16 5.16
CA GLY A 16 5.63 -10.01 6.06
C GLY A 16 7.00 -10.40 5.56
N GLY A 17 7.64 -11.31 6.31
CA GLY A 17 9.01 -11.73 6.09
C GLY A 17 10.00 -10.90 6.90
N ASP A 18 10.70 -11.53 7.86
CA ASP A 18 11.62 -10.82 8.77
C ASP A 18 12.79 -10.16 8.06
N HIS A 19 13.15 -10.65 6.88
CA HIS A 19 14.22 -10.14 6.05
C HIS A 19 13.73 -9.53 4.73
N ALA A 20 12.43 -9.30 4.60
CA ALA A 20 11.87 -8.69 3.39
C ALA A 20 12.30 -7.22 3.28
N LEU A 21 12.85 -6.83 2.14
CA LEU A 21 13.39 -5.48 1.90
C LEU A 21 12.28 -4.41 1.80
N ALA A 22 11.05 -4.80 1.55
CA ALA A 22 9.94 -3.87 1.35
C ALA A 22 8.85 -3.98 2.44
N ARG A 23 9.17 -4.54 3.61
CA ARG A 23 8.21 -4.66 4.71
C ARG A 23 8.12 -3.38 5.55
N HIS A 24 9.24 -2.92 6.10
CA HIS A 24 9.30 -1.76 6.98
C HIS A 24 9.70 -0.50 6.22
N PHE A 25 9.07 0.62 6.55
CA PHE A 25 9.27 1.88 5.83
C PHE A 25 10.70 2.41 5.93
N ASP A 26 11.39 2.19 7.06
CA ASP A 26 12.80 2.56 7.20
C ASP A 26 13.72 1.72 6.29
N VAL A 27 13.38 0.46 6.06
CA VAL A 27 14.11 -0.42 5.13
C VAL A 27 13.79 -0.02 3.68
N ILE A 28 12.52 0.30 3.38
CA ILE A 28 12.13 0.83 2.06
C ILE A 28 12.90 2.12 1.76
N ALA A 29 13.06 3.01 2.72
CA ALA A 29 13.82 4.24 2.54
C ALA A 29 15.27 3.95 2.11
N ARG A 30 15.94 3.02 2.78
CA ARG A 30 17.31 2.61 2.42
C ARG A 30 17.39 1.93 1.05
N LEU A 31 16.38 1.14 0.71
CA LEU A 31 16.28 0.52 -0.61
C LEU A 31 16.08 1.58 -1.69
N TRP A 32 15.15 2.52 -1.46
CA TRP A 32 14.82 3.58 -2.41
C TRP A 32 15.99 4.50 -2.70
N ASP A 33 16.83 4.80 -1.70
CA ASP A 33 18.06 5.57 -1.89
C ASP A 33 19.01 4.94 -2.92
N ARG A 34 18.90 3.62 -3.13
CA ARG A 34 19.74 2.87 -4.07
C ARG A 34 19.11 2.66 -5.44
N ILE A 35 17.79 2.55 -5.51
CA ILE A 35 17.10 2.11 -6.74
C ILE A 35 16.07 3.13 -7.25
N GLY A 36 15.70 4.15 -6.46
CA GLY A 36 14.59 5.05 -6.79
C GLY A 36 14.81 5.89 -8.05
N ASP A 37 16.06 6.12 -8.45
CA ASP A 37 16.43 6.85 -9.66
C ASP A 37 16.53 5.97 -10.93
N HIS A 38 16.14 4.69 -10.82
CA HIS A 38 16.19 3.74 -11.93
C HIS A 38 14.89 3.66 -12.75
N GLY A 39 14.00 4.63 -12.62
CA GLY A 39 12.74 4.67 -13.36
C GLY A 39 11.61 3.86 -12.73
N LEU A 40 11.72 3.53 -11.45
CA LEU A 40 10.70 2.81 -10.69
C LEU A 40 9.60 3.76 -10.19
N GLY A 41 8.36 3.28 -10.22
CA GLY A 41 7.26 3.83 -9.45
C GLY A 41 7.08 3.10 -8.12
N PHE A 42 6.07 3.51 -7.35
CA PHE A 42 5.73 2.89 -6.08
C PHE A 42 4.23 2.58 -5.99
N CYS A 43 3.91 1.37 -5.54
CA CYS A 43 2.57 0.94 -5.18
C CYS A 43 2.48 0.81 -3.66
N LEU A 44 1.52 1.51 -3.04
CA LEU A 44 1.27 1.44 -1.60
C LEU A 44 0.05 0.57 -1.33
N ASP A 45 0.25 -0.56 -0.63
CA ASP A 45 -0.83 -1.43 -0.17
C ASP A 45 -1.14 -1.18 1.31
N THR A 46 -2.41 -0.94 1.62
CA THR A 46 -2.87 -0.63 2.97
C THR A 46 -2.95 -1.85 3.88
N CYS A 47 -3.30 -3.03 3.34
CA CYS A 47 -3.25 -4.29 4.09
C CYS A 47 -1.80 -4.64 4.45
N HIS A 48 -0.89 -4.52 3.51
CA HIS A 48 0.53 -4.79 3.74
C HIS A 48 1.13 -3.83 4.77
N THR A 49 0.77 -2.54 4.73
CA THR A 49 1.18 -1.54 5.72
C THR A 49 0.77 -1.98 7.13
N HIS A 50 -0.50 -2.33 7.31
CA HIS A 50 -1.05 -2.81 8.58
C HIS A 50 -0.40 -4.12 9.03
N ALA A 51 -0.31 -5.10 8.14
CA ALA A 51 0.26 -6.41 8.44
C ALA A 51 1.76 -6.34 8.78
N ALA A 52 2.49 -5.41 8.19
CA ALA A 52 3.90 -5.17 8.50
C ALA A 52 4.12 -4.58 9.89
N GLY A 53 3.08 -4.00 10.50
CA GLY A 53 3.16 -3.29 11.78
C GLY A 53 3.45 -1.79 11.62
N GLU A 54 3.33 -1.27 10.40
CA GLU A 54 3.39 0.16 10.13
C GLU A 54 2.02 0.80 10.39
N GLU A 55 2.01 2.01 10.91
CA GLU A 55 0.75 2.74 11.09
C GLU A 55 0.14 3.10 9.73
N VAL A 56 -1.14 2.80 9.55
CA VAL A 56 -1.88 3.19 8.34
C VAL A 56 -2.17 4.68 8.36
N VAL A 57 -2.42 5.26 9.56
CA VAL A 57 -2.54 6.72 9.72
C VAL A 57 -1.27 7.41 9.23
N GLY A 58 -1.40 8.33 8.29
CA GLY A 58 -0.28 9.08 7.72
C GLY A 58 0.67 8.26 6.84
N ALA A 59 0.29 7.04 6.44
CA ALA A 59 1.18 6.18 5.66
C ALA A 59 1.50 6.75 4.27
N ALA A 60 0.54 7.38 3.61
CA ALA A 60 0.77 7.99 2.30
C ALA A 60 1.78 9.13 2.38
N GLU A 61 1.65 10.01 3.37
CA GLU A 61 2.57 11.14 3.57
C GLU A 61 3.98 10.66 3.91
N ARG A 62 4.09 9.65 4.78
CA ARG A 62 5.39 9.05 5.12
C ARG A 62 6.04 8.39 3.92
N MET A 63 5.26 7.67 3.11
CA MET A 63 5.79 7.03 1.90
C MET A 63 6.18 8.07 0.85
N LEU A 64 5.39 9.12 0.64
CA LEU A 64 5.73 10.23 -0.25
C LEU A 64 7.03 10.94 0.17
N ALA A 65 7.26 11.08 1.48
CA ALA A 65 8.52 11.62 1.99
C ALA A 65 9.73 10.72 1.67
N ILE A 66 9.52 9.40 1.58
CA ILE A 66 10.56 8.41 1.25
C ILE A 66 10.81 8.35 -0.26
N THR A 67 9.74 8.17 -1.05
CA THR A 67 9.84 7.83 -2.47
C THR A 67 9.65 9.03 -3.41
N GLY A 68 9.05 10.10 -2.91
CA GLY A 68 8.67 11.27 -3.71
C GLY A 68 7.49 11.02 -4.64
N ARG A 69 6.93 9.80 -4.64
CA ARG A 69 5.82 9.41 -5.52
C ARG A 69 5.08 8.20 -4.99
N ILE A 70 3.79 8.16 -5.26
CA ILE A 70 2.94 6.95 -5.19
C ILE A 70 2.18 6.90 -6.51
N ASP A 71 2.35 5.85 -7.28
CA ASP A 71 1.79 5.70 -8.62
C ASP A 71 0.53 4.86 -8.65
N LEU A 72 0.34 4.04 -7.61
CA LEU A 72 -0.80 3.15 -7.43
C LEU A 72 -1.05 2.91 -5.95
N VAL A 73 -2.31 2.76 -5.57
CA VAL A 73 -2.71 2.31 -4.23
C VAL A 73 -3.49 1.00 -4.37
N HIS A 74 -3.07 -0.01 -3.64
CA HIS A 74 -3.90 -1.18 -3.35
C HIS A 74 -4.67 -0.90 -2.06
N ALA A 75 -5.97 -0.62 -2.20
CA ALA A 75 -6.84 -0.34 -1.06
C ALA A 75 -7.48 -1.64 -0.57
N ASN A 76 -6.87 -2.24 0.41
CA ASN A 76 -7.27 -3.53 0.98
C ASN A 76 -7.34 -3.42 2.51
N ASP A 77 -8.40 -3.97 3.10
CA ASP A 77 -8.46 -4.21 4.54
C ASP A 77 -7.76 -5.55 4.87
N SER A 78 -7.52 -5.84 6.13
CA SER A 78 -6.82 -7.04 6.58
C SER A 78 -7.69 -7.89 7.47
N LYS A 79 -7.63 -9.21 7.31
CA LYS A 79 -8.26 -10.17 8.22
C LYS A 79 -7.52 -10.31 9.55
N ASP A 80 -6.24 -9.95 9.59
CA ASP A 80 -5.36 -10.21 10.71
C ASP A 80 -4.98 -8.92 11.46
N ASP A 81 -4.43 -9.11 12.66
CA ASP A 81 -3.99 -8.00 13.50
C ASP A 81 -2.78 -7.27 12.91
N ALA A 82 -2.60 -6.03 13.34
CA ALA A 82 -1.45 -5.22 13.01
C ALA A 82 -0.15 -5.96 13.38
N GLY A 83 0.82 -5.96 12.49
CA GLY A 83 2.10 -6.62 12.72
C GLY A 83 2.09 -8.13 12.57
N SER A 84 0.99 -8.72 12.13
CA SER A 84 0.86 -10.18 11.94
C SER A 84 1.81 -10.76 10.90
N GLY A 85 2.24 -9.94 9.95
CA GLY A 85 3.02 -10.39 8.79
C GLY A 85 2.23 -11.22 7.79
N ARG A 86 0.90 -11.25 7.90
CA ARG A 86 0.01 -12.06 7.06
C ARG A 86 -0.64 -11.21 6.00
N ASP A 87 -0.53 -11.66 4.76
CA ASP A 87 -1.17 -11.05 3.60
C ASP A 87 -2.51 -11.73 3.32
N ARG A 88 -3.55 -11.27 4.01
CA ARG A 88 -4.92 -11.76 3.81
C ARG A 88 -5.89 -10.60 3.72
N HIS A 89 -6.28 -10.28 2.48
CA HIS A 89 -7.18 -9.17 2.19
C HIS A 89 -8.60 -9.42 2.70
N GLN A 90 -9.22 -8.36 3.18
CA GLN A 90 -10.63 -8.31 3.60
C GLN A 90 -11.31 -7.12 2.92
N HIS A 91 -12.64 -7.17 2.82
CA HIS A 91 -13.45 -6.06 2.37
C HIS A 91 -13.29 -4.84 3.27
N LEU A 92 -13.32 -3.66 2.66
CA LEU A 92 -13.10 -2.39 3.35
C LEU A 92 -14.12 -2.20 4.50
N GLY A 93 -13.63 -1.91 5.68
CA GLY A 93 -14.43 -1.75 6.89
C GLY A 93 -14.94 -3.06 7.50
N LYS A 94 -14.47 -4.21 7.00
CA LYS A 94 -14.84 -5.54 7.52
C LYS A 94 -13.69 -6.27 8.21
N GLY A 95 -12.51 -5.67 8.20
CA GLY A 95 -11.30 -6.24 8.79
C GLY A 95 -10.79 -5.46 9.98
N GLN A 96 -9.48 -5.47 10.16
CA GLN A 96 -8.78 -4.92 11.31
C GLN A 96 -8.14 -3.54 11.02
N VAL A 97 -8.12 -3.11 9.76
CA VAL A 97 -7.59 -1.78 9.41
C VAL A 97 -8.62 -0.71 9.75
N ASP A 98 -8.17 0.39 10.35
CA ASP A 98 -9.04 1.55 10.56
C ASP A 98 -9.48 2.11 9.20
N LEU A 99 -10.79 2.11 8.94
CA LEU A 99 -11.34 2.51 7.64
C LEU A 99 -11.08 3.98 7.33
N ASP A 100 -11.17 4.86 8.30
CA ASP A 100 -10.94 6.30 8.10
C ASP A 100 -9.48 6.54 7.72
N ALA A 101 -8.55 5.84 8.37
CA ALA A 101 -7.13 5.89 8.03
C ALA A 101 -6.85 5.35 6.63
N LEU A 102 -7.49 4.24 6.24
CA LEU A 102 -7.37 3.68 4.90
C LEU A 102 -7.88 4.66 3.83
N VAL A 103 -9.05 5.24 4.03
CA VAL A 103 -9.63 6.23 3.11
C VAL A 103 -8.72 7.46 3.00
N GLU A 104 -8.13 7.90 4.11
CA GLU A 104 -7.20 9.03 4.09
C GLU A 104 -5.92 8.71 3.31
N VAL A 105 -5.39 7.49 3.39
CA VAL A 105 -4.26 7.05 2.56
C VAL A 105 -4.61 7.18 1.07
N VAL A 106 -5.77 6.71 0.67
CA VAL A 106 -6.23 6.81 -0.73
C VAL A 106 -6.34 8.26 -1.17
N ARG A 107 -6.93 9.11 -0.32
CA ARG A 107 -7.10 10.55 -0.60
C ARG A 107 -5.74 11.25 -0.72
N SER A 108 -4.86 11.04 0.23
CA SER A 108 -3.56 11.71 0.29
C SER A 108 -2.60 11.26 -0.81
N ALA A 109 -2.68 10.00 -1.22
CA ALA A 109 -1.87 9.48 -2.32
C ALA A 109 -2.24 10.10 -3.66
N GLY A 110 -3.53 10.38 -3.91
CA GLY A 110 -4.00 10.98 -5.15
C GLY A 110 -3.69 10.17 -6.41
N ALA A 111 -3.48 8.86 -6.26
CA ALA A 111 -3.11 7.93 -7.32
C ALA A 111 -4.30 7.04 -7.71
N PRO A 112 -4.24 6.36 -8.87
CA PRO A 112 -5.18 5.30 -9.18
C PRO A 112 -5.27 4.24 -8.07
N VAL A 113 -6.44 3.65 -7.88
CA VAL A 113 -6.72 2.70 -6.80
C VAL A 113 -7.23 1.39 -7.35
N ILE A 114 -6.71 0.29 -6.82
CA ILE A 114 -7.20 -1.07 -7.08
C ILE A 114 -7.60 -1.69 -5.75
N CYS A 115 -8.76 -2.35 -5.72
CA CYS A 115 -9.19 -3.21 -4.62
C CYS A 115 -8.90 -4.66 -5.02
N GLU A 116 -8.04 -5.33 -4.27
CA GLU A 116 -7.75 -6.76 -4.43
C GLU A 116 -8.48 -7.60 -3.38
N THR A 117 -9.61 -7.10 -2.94
CA THR A 117 -10.49 -7.77 -1.98
C THR A 117 -11.21 -8.95 -2.66
N PRO A 118 -11.83 -9.87 -1.90
CA PRO A 118 -12.49 -11.03 -2.50
C PRO A 118 -13.47 -10.65 -3.61
N ALA A 119 -13.45 -11.39 -4.71
CA ALA A 119 -14.25 -11.08 -5.91
C ALA A 119 -15.73 -10.89 -5.61
N THR A 120 -16.29 -11.71 -4.70
CA THR A 120 -17.65 -11.51 -4.20
C THR A 120 -17.65 -10.32 -3.23
N GLY A 121 -18.17 -9.18 -3.68
CA GLY A 121 -18.27 -7.96 -2.88
C GLY A 121 -17.30 -6.85 -3.21
N VAL A 122 -16.32 -7.06 -4.10
CA VAL A 122 -15.35 -6.01 -4.48
C VAL A 122 -16.02 -4.77 -5.08
N ALA A 123 -17.16 -4.95 -5.74
CA ALA A 123 -17.92 -3.81 -6.26
C ALA A 123 -18.41 -2.87 -5.16
N ALA A 124 -18.75 -3.40 -3.98
CA ALA A 124 -19.14 -2.60 -2.83
C ALA A 124 -17.95 -1.83 -2.25
N ASP A 125 -16.76 -2.41 -2.26
CA ASP A 125 -15.53 -1.72 -1.82
C ASP A 125 -15.22 -0.53 -2.75
N ILE A 126 -15.32 -0.72 -4.05
CA ILE A 126 -15.12 0.35 -5.03
C ILE A 126 -16.15 1.47 -4.82
N GLU A 127 -17.42 1.11 -4.62
CA GLU A 127 -18.48 2.11 -4.40
C GLU A 127 -18.27 2.87 -3.07
N LEU A 128 -17.84 2.19 -2.03
CA LEU A 128 -17.47 2.84 -0.76
C LEU A 128 -16.41 3.91 -0.97
N LEU A 129 -15.35 3.60 -1.70
CA LEU A 129 -14.30 4.57 -2.01
C LEU A 129 -14.82 5.73 -2.87
N ARG A 130 -15.64 5.47 -3.88
CA ARG A 130 -16.22 6.52 -4.72
C ARG A 130 -17.09 7.50 -3.95
N THR A 131 -17.79 7.05 -2.92
CA THR A 131 -18.71 7.88 -2.13
C THR A 131 -18.02 8.59 -0.97
N THR A 132 -16.83 8.15 -0.56
CA THR A 132 -16.09 8.73 0.57
C THR A 132 -14.92 9.63 0.16
N LEU A 133 -14.49 9.55 -1.09
CA LEU A 133 -13.37 10.37 -1.61
C LEU A 133 -13.78 11.76 -2.07
#